data_96a6438b244a2da0f9d387b8d077cf83
#
_entry.id   96a6438b244a2da0f9d387b8d077cf83
#
_cell.length_a   1.000
_cell.length_b   1.000
_cell.length_c   1.000
_cell.angle_alpha   90.00
_cell.angle_beta   90.00
_cell.angle_gamma   90.00
#
_symmetry.space_group_name_H-M   'P 1'
#
loop_
_entity.id
_entity.type
_entity.pdbx_description
1 polymer ?
#
loop_
_entity_poly.entity_id
_entity_poly.type
_entity_poly.pdbx_seq_one_letter_code
_entity_poly.pdbx_strand_id
1 'polypeptide(L)'
;LLRAEFMGMLMIMYMKKYVGRLSPVCGAMLAGTGSAAGMAYMMGGTVAQVSGAVQNMMGSVAGIFCDGAKGGCAVKVAACASEAVYAAMYAMDGSVIGVSDGINSSAAEDTAKNLAKLSHEALDTLDMKVIEIMQTKK
;
A
#
# COMPACT_ATOMS: atom_id res chain seq x y z
N LEU A 1 17.22 -11.90 6.44
CA LEU A 1 16.80 -10.50 6.64
C LEU A 1 16.98 -9.66 5.37
N LEU A 2 18.24 -9.45 4.88
CA LEU A 2 18.52 -8.59 3.70
C LEU A 2 17.66 -8.91 2.47
N ARG A 3 17.46 -10.20 2.14
CA ARG A 3 16.59 -10.57 1.00
C ARG A 3 15.15 -10.14 1.21
N ALA A 4 14.65 -10.18 2.44
CA ALA A 4 13.29 -9.72 2.76
C ALA A 4 13.16 -8.20 2.64
N GLU A 5 14.18 -7.46 3.07
CA GLU A 5 14.23 -6.00 2.88
C GLU A 5 14.26 -5.64 1.38
N PHE A 6 15.08 -6.33 0.59
CA PHE A 6 15.11 -6.14 -0.86
C PHE A 6 13.77 -6.50 -1.51
N MET A 7 13.10 -7.56 -1.08
CA MET A 7 11.78 -7.92 -1.57
C MET A 7 10.76 -6.81 -1.31
N GLY A 8 10.75 -6.28 -0.09
CA GLY A 8 9.91 -5.14 0.28
C GLY A 8 10.20 -3.89 -0.55
N MET A 9 11.49 -3.55 -0.70
CA MET A 9 11.91 -2.40 -1.51
C MET A 9 11.52 -2.56 -2.99
N LEU A 10 11.71 -3.75 -3.57
CA LEU A 10 11.32 -4.02 -4.95
C LEU A 10 9.81 -3.88 -5.16
N MET A 11 9.01 -4.32 -4.20
CA MET A 11 7.55 -4.15 -4.26
C MET A 11 7.17 -2.67 -4.21
N ILE A 12 7.79 -1.87 -3.32
CA ILE A 12 7.57 -0.42 -3.26
C ILE A 12 7.95 0.24 -4.59
N MET A 13 9.11 -0.10 -5.13
CA MET A 13 9.59 0.43 -6.41
C MET A 13 8.65 0.05 -7.56
N TYR A 14 8.18 -1.19 -7.57
CA TYR A 14 7.22 -1.67 -8.57
C TYR A 14 5.92 -0.84 -8.54
N MET A 15 5.33 -0.65 -7.35
CA MET A 15 4.13 0.19 -7.21
C MET A 15 4.41 1.64 -7.59
N LYS A 16 5.53 2.22 -7.15
CA LYS A 16 5.93 3.60 -7.47
C LYS A 16 6.15 3.83 -8.96
N LYS A 17 6.52 2.81 -9.72
CA LYS A 17 6.62 2.88 -11.19
C LYS A 17 5.30 3.29 -11.83
N TYR A 18 4.18 2.81 -11.29
CA TYR A 18 2.84 3.05 -11.83
C TYR A 18 2.13 4.22 -11.14
N VAL A 19 2.22 4.31 -9.82
CA VAL A 19 1.55 5.38 -9.03
C VAL A 19 2.27 6.73 -9.17
N GLY A 20 3.56 6.73 -9.51
CA GLY A 20 4.38 7.93 -9.61
C GLY A 20 5.12 8.30 -8.31
N ARG A 21 6.03 9.28 -8.40
CA ARG A 21 6.83 9.74 -7.25
C ARG A 21 5.99 10.54 -6.27
N LEU A 22 5.20 11.46 -6.79
CA LEU A 22 4.21 12.25 -6.07
C LEU A 22 2.83 11.78 -6.52
N SER A 23 1.98 11.49 -5.57
CA SER A 23 0.64 10.98 -5.84
C SER A 23 -0.25 11.23 -4.64
N PRO A 24 -1.57 11.29 -4.82
CA PRO A 24 -2.52 11.38 -3.71
C PRO A 24 -2.50 10.12 -2.81
N VAL A 25 -1.95 9.02 -3.29
CA VAL A 25 -1.76 7.80 -2.50
C VAL A 25 -0.66 8.00 -1.45
N CYS A 26 -0.95 7.67 -0.20
CA CYS A 26 -0.01 7.89 0.90
C CYS A 26 1.23 6.99 0.79
N GLY A 27 2.42 7.60 0.90
CA GLY A 27 3.69 6.87 0.90
C GLY A 27 3.83 5.87 2.05
N ALA A 28 3.22 6.13 3.21
CA ALA A 28 3.21 5.20 4.34
C ALA A 28 2.47 3.89 4.00
N MET A 29 1.37 3.98 3.24
CA MET A 29 0.63 2.81 2.77
C MET A 29 1.48 1.98 1.80
N LEU A 30 2.15 2.61 0.84
CA LEU A 30 3.04 1.91 -0.11
C LEU A 30 4.22 1.25 0.62
N ALA A 31 4.81 1.93 1.60
CA ALA A 31 5.88 1.38 2.43
C ALA A 31 5.38 0.18 3.26
N GLY A 32 4.20 0.30 3.89
CA GLY A 32 3.56 -0.81 4.60
C GLY A 32 3.31 -2.02 3.71
N THR A 33 2.85 -1.80 2.48
CA THR A 33 2.63 -2.89 1.53
C THR A 33 3.94 -3.63 1.16
N GLY A 34 5.02 -2.87 0.92
CA GLY A 34 6.32 -3.48 0.72
C GLY A 34 6.81 -4.24 1.95
N SER A 35 6.58 -3.68 3.15
CA SER A 35 6.92 -4.36 4.40
C SER A 35 6.15 -5.66 4.58
N ALA A 36 4.85 -5.69 4.27
CA ALA A 36 4.04 -6.91 4.32
C ALA A 36 4.59 -7.99 3.39
N ALA A 37 4.90 -7.63 2.14
CA ALA A 37 5.52 -8.54 1.17
C ALA A 37 6.87 -9.07 1.67
N GLY A 38 7.73 -8.19 2.21
CA GLY A 38 9.02 -8.57 2.79
C GLY A 38 8.88 -9.49 4.00
N MET A 39 7.91 -9.24 4.88
CA MET A 39 7.64 -10.08 6.05
C MET A 39 7.12 -11.45 5.64
N ALA A 40 6.16 -11.54 4.72
CA ALA A 40 5.69 -12.83 4.20
C ALA A 40 6.83 -13.63 3.56
N TYR A 41 7.69 -12.98 2.78
CA TYR A 41 8.89 -13.60 2.22
C TYR A 41 9.86 -14.08 3.32
N MET A 42 10.08 -13.26 4.36
CA MET A 42 10.97 -13.60 5.48
C MET A 42 10.48 -14.82 6.27
N MET A 43 9.16 -15.00 6.39
CA MET A 43 8.53 -16.14 7.01
C MET A 43 8.56 -17.42 6.14
N GLY A 44 9.17 -17.34 4.96
CA GLY A 44 9.26 -18.49 4.04
C GLY A 44 8.03 -18.66 3.16
N GLY A 45 7.22 -17.62 3.01
CA GLY A 45 6.01 -17.62 2.20
C GLY A 45 6.27 -17.92 0.73
N THR A 46 5.34 -18.61 0.11
CA THR A 46 5.27 -18.83 -1.35
C THR A 46 4.98 -17.53 -2.08
N VAL A 47 5.16 -17.49 -3.39
CA VAL A 47 4.79 -16.34 -4.21
C VAL A 47 3.32 -15.96 -4.02
N ALA A 48 2.43 -16.94 -3.89
CA ALA A 48 1.00 -16.70 -3.64
C ALA A 48 0.77 -16.01 -2.28
N GLN A 49 1.48 -16.43 -1.23
CA GLN A 49 1.38 -15.82 0.09
C GLN A 49 1.97 -14.40 0.14
N VAL A 50 3.08 -14.16 -0.54
CA VAL A 50 3.65 -12.81 -0.70
C VAL A 50 2.66 -11.90 -1.45
N SER A 51 2.06 -12.39 -2.54
CA SER A 51 1.00 -11.68 -3.27
C SER A 51 -0.23 -11.42 -2.39
N GLY A 52 -0.63 -12.43 -1.60
CA GLY A 52 -1.73 -12.31 -0.65
C GLY A 52 -1.50 -11.21 0.40
N ALA A 53 -0.26 -11.07 0.90
CA ALA A 53 0.07 -9.99 1.82
C ALA A 53 -0.10 -8.61 1.18
N VAL A 54 0.26 -8.45 -0.08
CA VAL A 54 0.01 -7.21 -0.85
C VAL A 54 -1.50 -6.97 -1.02
N GLN A 55 -2.27 -8.00 -1.36
CA GLN A 55 -3.73 -7.92 -1.51
C GLN A 55 -4.41 -7.53 -0.19
N ASN A 56 -3.99 -8.11 0.94
CA ASN A 56 -4.50 -7.75 2.26
C ASN A 56 -4.24 -6.28 2.58
N MET A 57 -3.04 -5.76 2.32
CA MET A 57 -2.74 -4.34 2.49
C MET A 57 -3.60 -3.46 1.58
N MET A 58 -3.77 -3.83 0.32
CA MET A 58 -4.61 -3.06 -0.62
C MET A 58 -6.08 -3.08 -0.23
N GLY A 59 -6.59 -4.21 0.25
CA GLY A 59 -7.98 -4.32 0.69
C GLY A 59 -8.27 -3.59 2.00
N SER A 60 -7.25 -3.39 2.87
CA SER A 60 -7.45 -2.76 4.18
C SER A 60 -7.11 -1.27 4.21
N VAL A 61 -6.01 -0.83 3.58
CA VAL A 61 -5.48 0.54 3.78
C VAL A 61 -5.29 1.35 2.50
N ALA A 62 -5.74 0.88 1.33
CA ALA A 62 -5.59 1.62 0.06
C ALA A 62 -6.24 3.01 0.07
N GLY A 63 -7.25 3.22 0.93
CA GLY A 63 -7.95 4.49 1.09
C GLY A 63 -7.17 5.57 1.86
N ILE A 64 -5.96 5.29 2.36
CA ILE A 64 -5.15 6.31 3.03
C ILE A 64 -4.53 7.24 1.99
N PHE A 65 -5.06 8.45 1.91
CA PHE A 65 -4.55 9.47 1.00
C PHE A 65 -3.48 10.36 1.66
N CYS A 66 -2.67 11.02 0.83
CA CYS A 66 -1.70 12.01 1.27
C CYS A 66 -2.40 13.37 1.49
N ASP A 67 -2.18 13.97 2.64
CA ASP A 67 -2.70 15.29 3.02
C ASP A 67 -1.57 16.25 3.44
N GLY A 68 -0.39 16.06 2.87
CA GLY A 68 0.82 16.86 3.13
C GLY A 68 1.70 16.26 4.24
N ALA A 69 3.00 16.53 4.15
CA ALA A 69 3.99 16.09 5.14
C ALA A 69 3.82 16.86 6.46
N LYS A 70 3.52 16.14 7.54
CA LYS A 70 3.25 16.73 8.87
C LYS A 70 3.41 15.70 9.98
N GLY A 71 3.33 16.13 11.25
CA GLY A 71 3.42 15.23 12.40
C GLY A 71 2.43 14.06 12.38
N GLY A 72 1.23 14.25 11.84
CA GLY A 72 0.24 13.18 11.67
C GLY A 72 0.70 12.04 10.76
N CYS A 73 1.72 12.24 9.90
CA CYS A 73 2.29 11.17 9.10
C CYS A 73 2.91 10.05 9.96
N ALA A 74 3.43 10.38 11.14
CA ALA A 74 3.95 9.36 12.07
C ALA A 74 2.87 8.35 12.48
N VAL A 75 1.64 8.83 12.71
CA VAL A 75 0.49 7.98 13.02
C VAL A 75 0.08 7.12 11.82
N LYS A 76 0.08 7.69 10.61
CA LYS A 76 -0.17 6.91 9.38
C LYS A 76 0.89 5.82 9.18
N VAL A 77 2.17 6.12 9.44
CA VAL A 77 3.24 5.12 9.37
C VAL A 77 3.02 4.02 10.40
N ALA A 78 2.70 4.37 11.64
CA ALA A 78 2.43 3.39 12.70
C ALA A 78 1.24 2.47 12.33
N ALA A 79 0.14 3.04 11.84
CA ALA A 79 -1.03 2.27 11.38
C ALA A 79 -0.68 1.32 10.23
N CYS A 80 0.02 1.82 9.20
CA CYS A 80 0.43 0.98 8.06
C CYS A 80 1.45 -0.09 8.45
N ALA A 81 2.35 0.19 9.40
CA ALA A 81 3.32 -0.78 9.91
C ALA A 81 2.62 -1.90 10.70
N SER A 82 1.64 -1.56 11.54
CA SER A 82 0.84 -2.55 12.27
C SER A 82 0.03 -3.41 11.30
N GLU A 83 -0.65 -2.79 10.33
CA GLU A 83 -1.41 -3.52 9.33
C GLU A 83 -0.54 -4.42 8.48
N ALA A 84 0.70 -4.01 8.17
CA ALA A 84 1.63 -4.82 7.39
C ALA A 84 1.96 -6.16 8.10
N VAL A 85 2.06 -6.16 9.42
CA VAL A 85 2.26 -7.39 10.21
C VAL A 85 1.05 -8.31 10.08
N TYR A 86 -0.17 -7.77 10.29
CA TYR A 86 -1.40 -8.56 10.16
C TYR A 86 -1.60 -9.07 8.74
N ALA A 87 -1.40 -8.22 7.74
CA ALA A 87 -1.53 -8.59 6.33
C ALA A 87 -0.61 -9.76 5.95
N ALA A 88 0.65 -9.73 6.43
CA ALA A 88 1.59 -10.82 6.22
C ALA A 88 1.16 -12.10 6.96
N MET A 89 0.78 -12.01 8.24
CA MET A 89 0.34 -13.16 9.04
C MET A 89 -0.90 -13.83 8.44
N TYR A 90 -1.92 -13.05 8.07
CA TYR A 90 -3.13 -13.59 7.43
C TYR A 90 -2.80 -14.29 6.11
N ALA A 91 -1.94 -13.70 5.29
CA ALA A 91 -1.54 -14.33 4.03
C ALA A 91 -0.78 -15.65 4.27
N MET A 92 0.05 -15.73 5.32
CA MET A 92 0.74 -16.99 5.69
C MET A 92 -0.25 -18.07 6.13
N ASP A 93 -1.35 -17.70 6.78
CA ASP A 93 -2.44 -18.60 7.18
C ASP A 93 -3.43 -18.89 6.03
N GLY A 94 -3.20 -18.36 4.83
CA GLY A 94 -4.07 -18.55 3.67
C GLY A 94 -5.31 -17.64 3.65
N SER A 95 -5.41 -16.68 4.60
CA SER A 95 -6.47 -15.68 4.63
C SER A 95 -6.09 -14.49 3.78
N VAL A 96 -6.75 -14.34 2.62
CA VAL A 96 -6.49 -13.26 1.66
C VAL A 96 -7.80 -12.59 1.27
N ILE A 97 -7.80 -11.26 1.26
CA ILE A 97 -8.94 -10.46 0.80
C ILE A 97 -9.21 -10.79 -0.68
N GLY A 98 -10.46 -11.06 -0.99
CA GLY A 98 -10.87 -11.62 -2.27
C GLY A 98 -10.56 -10.72 -3.47
N VAL A 99 -10.37 -11.35 -4.62
CA VAL A 99 -10.11 -10.66 -5.90
C VAL A 99 -11.32 -9.88 -6.43
N SER A 100 -12.50 -10.11 -5.85
CA SER A 100 -13.72 -9.35 -6.11
C SER A 100 -13.84 -8.08 -5.27
N ASP A 101 -12.93 -7.87 -4.32
CA ASP A 101 -13.04 -6.80 -3.35
C ASP A 101 -12.22 -5.58 -3.80
N GLY A 102 -12.92 -4.50 -4.12
CA GLY A 102 -12.33 -3.21 -4.44
C GLY A 102 -11.35 -3.27 -5.62
N ILE A 103 -10.10 -2.91 -5.35
CA ILE A 103 -9.03 -2.85 -6.37
C ILE A 103 -8.19 -4.13 -6.45
N ASN A 104 -8.49 -5.13 -5.61
CA ASN A 104 -7.75 -6.38 -5.59
C ASN A 104 -7.88 -7.16 -6.90
N SER A 105 -6.85 -7.91 -7.23
CA SER A 105 -6.78 -8.79 -8.39
C SER A 105 -6.07 -10.10 -7.98
N SER A 106 -6.04 -11.08 -8.87
CA SER A 106 -5.40 -12.38 -8.62
C SER A 106 -3.87 -12.31 -8.45
N ALA A 107 -3.26 -11.23 -8.94
CA ALA A 107 -1.82 -10.97 -8.82
C ALA A 107 -1.56 -9.63 -8.16
N ALA A 108 -0.49 -9.56 -7.36
CA ALA A 108 -0.05 -8.32 -6.73
C ALA A 108 0.26 -7.22 -7.76
N GLU A 109 0.81 -7.63 -8.92
CA GLU A 109 1.14 -6.75 -10.03
C GLU A 109 -0.09 -6.06 -10.62
N ASP A 110 -1.18 -6.77 -10.77
CA ASP A 110 -2.42 -6.21 -11.30
C ASP A 110 -3.15 -5.38 -10.27
N THR A 111 -3.10 -5.77 -8.99
CA THR A 111 -3.55 -4.94 -7.86
C THR A 111 -2.81 -3.60 -7.84
N ALA A 112 -1.48 -3.61 -8.04
CA ALA A 112 -0.69 -2.38 -8.11
C ALA A 112 -1.08 -1.48 -9.31
N LYS A 113 -1.39 -2.06 -10.46
CA LYS A 113 -1.89 -1.32 -11.63
C LYS A 113 -3.29 -0.74 -11.39
N ASN A 114 -4.17 -1.47 -10.71
CA ASN A 114 -5.50 -0.98 -10.33
C ASN A 114 -5.40 0.21 -9.37
N LEU A 115 -4.48 0.15 -8.39
CA LEU A 115 -4.19 1.28 -7.51
C LEU A 115 -3.71 2.51 -8.31
N ALA A 116 -2.82 2.30 -9.28
CA ALA A 116 -2.32 3.38 -10.12
C ALA A 116 -3.43 4.00 -10.97
N LYS A 117 -4.30 3.18 -11.55
CA LYS A 117 -5.47 3.62 -12.30
C LYS A 117 -6.38 4.50 -11.43
N LEU A 118 -6.69 4.03 -10.20
CA LEU A 118 -7.47 4.80 -9.24
C LEU A 118 -6.78 6.13 -8.91
N SER A 119 -5.46 6.11 -8.68
CA SER A 119 -4.67 7.30 -8.38
C SER A 119 -4.73 8.35 -9.49
N HIS A 120 -4.63 7.94 -10.75
CA HIS A 120 -4.55 8.85 -11.90
C HIS A 120 -5.91 9.29 -12.44
N GLU A 121 -6.93 8.43 -12.34
CA GLU A 121 -8.22 8.70 -12.97
C GLU A 121 -9.26 9.25 -11.98
N ALA A 122 -9.13 8.95 -10.68
CA ALA A 122 -10.12 9.34 -9.68
C ALA A 122 -9.58 10.28 -8.59
N LEU A 123 -8.29 10.22 -8.29
CA LEU A 123 -7.69 10.99 -7.19
C LEU A 123 -6.80 12.15 -7.68
N ASP A 124 -6.76 12.45 -8.96
CA ASP A 124 -5.90 13.50 -9.54
C ASP A 124 -6.20 14.91 -9.00
N THR A 125 -7.46 15.17 -8.63
CA THR A 125 -7.89 16.45 -8.06
C THR A 125 -7.80 16.51 -6.53
N LEU A 126 -7.49 15.40 -5.86
CA LEU A 126 -7.50 15.30 -4.40
C LEU A 126 -6.51 16.28 -3.76
N ASP A 127 -5.30 16.37 -4.30
CA ASP A 127 -4.25 17.24 -3.76
C ASP A 127 -4.68 18.71 -3.77
N MET A 128 -5.34 19.16 -4.85
CA MET A 128 -5.85 20.51 -4.95
C MET A 128 -6.95 20.79 -3.92
N LYS A 129 -7.84 19.81 -3.70
CA LYS A 129 -8.89 19.93 -2.69
C LYS A 129 -8.34 19.93 -1.26
N VAL A 130 -7.32 19.15 -0.98
CA VAL A 130 -6.62 19.16 0.30
C VAL A 130 -5.95 20.53 0.54
N ILE A 131 -5.26 21.07 -0.47
CA ILE A 131 -4.63 22.39 -0.39
C ILE A 131 -5.68 23.49 -0.14
N GLU A 132 -6.78 23.49 -0.88
CA GLU A 132 -7.90 24.42 -0.68
C GLU A 132 -8.41 24.38 0.78
N ILE A 133 -8.65 23.19 1.31
CA ILE A 133 -9.08 23.01 2.71
C ILE A 133 -8.01 23.54 3.68
N MET A 134 -6.73 23.26 3.42
CA MET A 134 -5.64 23.72 4.29
C MET A 134 -5.52 25.23 4.32
N GLN A 135 -5.74 25.93 3.19
CA GLN A 135 -5.67 27.38 3.06
C GLN A 135 -6.86 28.10 3.72
N THR A 136 -8.00 27.42 3.83
CA THR A 136 -9.21 28.00 4.45
C THR A 136 -9.27 27.81 5.98
N LYS A 137 -8.37 27.00 6.56
CA LYS A 137 -8.28 26.85 8.01
C LYS A 137 -7.61 28.09 8.62
N LYS A 138 -8.32 28.72 9.55
CA LYS A 138 -7.80 29.81 10.38
C LYS A 138 -7.11 29.26 11.63
#